data_619df7df2f029595e712f366636d3aa3
#
_entry.id   619df7df2f029595e712f366636d3aa3
#
_cell.length_a   1.000
_cell.length_b   1.000
_cell.length_c   1.000
_cell.angle_alpha   90.00
_cell.angle_beta   90.00
_cell.angle_gamma   90.00
#
_symmetry.space_group_name_H-M   'P 1'
#
loop_
_entity.id
_entity.type
_entity.pdbx_description
1 polymer ?
#
loop_
_entity_poly.entity_id
_entity_poly.type
_entity_poly.pdbx_seq_one_letter_code
_entity_poly.pdbx_strand_id
1 'polypeptide(L)'
;TGVRNVGMYRMQVFDDHTTGMHWHIHKTGARHYDAWKRSGRRMPVSVALGGDPAYTYAATAPMPDNMDEYLLAGFLRRRPVKLVKCVTNDIYVPADCDFVIEGYVDPAEEKAVEGPFGDHTGFYSLEDRYPLFHVTALTRRRDAVYPATVVGIPPQEDACIAQATERIFLAPIRMALQPEIRDMTMPEAGTAHNIAVVSIDSRYAGQAVKVAQSLWGAGQMMFNKYMLVVPAATDVRDSDALARLVRNLDPLRNIVRSEGILDVLDHATATPGFGGKIALDATACGTGGGCANPQEPATRVPADPPRGVEGVRPAADGAISGACAGQ
;
A
#
# COMPACT_ATOMS: atom_id res chain seq x y z
N THR A 1 4.11 22.93 16.55
CA THR A 1 5.02 22.73 15.41
C THR A 1 4.82 23.74 14.29
N GLY A 2 3.64 24.39 14.19
CA GLY A 2 3.29 25.29 13.09
C GLY A 2 2.99 24.59 11.74
N VAL A 3 3.09 23.27 11.70
CA VAL A 3 2.85 22.46 10.50
C VAL A 3 1.55 21.66 10.68
N ARG A 4 0.64 21.76 9.71
CA ARG A 4 -0.57 20.95 9.65
C ARG A 4 -0.22 19.57 9.08
N ASN A 5 -0.89 18.55 9.58
CA ASN A 5 -0.98 17.23 8.98
C ASN A 5 -2.45 16.93 8.70
N VAL A 6 -2.75 16.38 7.56
CA VAL A 6 -4.06 15.84 7.21
C VAL A 6 -3.90 14.35 6.94
N GLY A 7 -4.56 13.51 7.73
CA GLY A 7 -4.49 12.07 7.59
C GLY A 7 -5.85 11.43 7.71
N MET A 8 -6.03 10.29 7.07
CA MET A 8 -7.23 9.46 7.23
C MET A 8 -7.00 8.50 8.40
N TYR A 9 -7.82 8.61 9.42
CA TYR A 9 -7.69 7.85 10.65
C TYR A 9 -9.04 7.28 11.09
N ARG A 10 -9.03 6.05 11.56
CA ARG A 10 -10.20 5.42 12.19
C ARG A 10 -10.46 6.06 13.55
N MET A 11 -11.74 6.28 13.87
CA MET A 11 -12.17 6.83 15.14
C MET A 11 -13.34 5.99 15.67
N GLN A 12 -13.10 5.21 16.72
CA GLN A 12 -14.16 4.49 17.42
C GLN A 12 -14.97 5.46 18.28
N VAL A 13 -16.28 5.48 18.10
CA VAL A 13 -17.18 6.26 18.94
C VAL A 13 -17.40 5.51 20.26
N PHE A 14 -17.10 6.15 21.40
CA PHE A 14 -17.34 5.59 22.72
C PHE A 14 -18.64 6.13 23.33
N ASP A 15 -18.87 7.42 23.17
CA ASP A 15 -20.09 8.10 23.64
C ASP A 15 -20.36 9.37 22.79
N ASP A 16 -21.30 10.21 23.22
CA ASP A 16 -21.74 11.43 22.50
C ASP A 16 -20.62 12.49 22.34
N HIS A 17 -19.54 12.39 23.11
CA HIS A 17 -18.52 13.43 23.21
C HIS A 17 -17.09 12.90 23.02
N THR A 18 -16.91 11.56 23.01
CA THR A 18 -15.57 10.96 22.96
C THR A 18 -15.43 9.90 21.88
N THR A 19 -14.25 9.88 21.26
CA THR A 19 -13.86 8.82 20.32
C THR A 19 -12.43 8.38 20.60
N GLY A 20 -12.07 7.16 20.17
CA GLY A 20 -10.68 6.72 20.05
C GLY A 20 -10.03 7.38 18.85
N MET A 21 -8.74 7.66 18.93
CA MET A 21 -7.96 8.20 17.83
C MET A 21 -6.89 7.18 17.41
N HIS A 22 -7.17 6.39 16.38
CA HIS A 22 -6.33 5.29 15.95
C HIS A 22 -5.10 5.78 15.16
N TRP A 23 -4.04 6.14 15.85
CA TRP A 23 -2.77 6.56 15.27
C TRP A 23 -1.71 5.47 15.36
N HIS A 24 -1.44 4.78 14.27
CA HIS A 24 -0.32 3.86 14.18
C HIS A 24 1.00 4.59 14.38
N ILE A 25 1.97 3.93 15.03
CA ILE A 25 3.26 4.49 15.43
C ILE A 25 4.04 5.13 14.27
N HIS A 26 3.89 4.61 13.05
CA HIS A 26 4.59 5.10 11.86
C HIS A 26 3.90 6.28 11.17
N LYS A 27 2.71 6.69 11.61
CA LYS A 27 1.92 7.75 10.98
C LYS A 27 2.29 9.12 11.53
N THR A 28 2.14 10.14 10.67
CA THR A 28 2.42 11.55 11.04
C THR A 28 1.56 12.02 12.22
N GLY A 29 0.32 11.55 12.36
CA GLY A 29 -0.52 11.85 13.52
C GLY A 29 0.11 11.41 14.84
N ALA A 30 0.68 10.20 14.90
CA ALA A 30 1.40 9.73 16.10
C ALA A 30 2.63 10.60 16.42
N ARG A 31 3.39 10.99 15.41
CA ARG A 31 4.55 11.90 15.56
C ARG A 31 4.12 13.27 16.10
N HIS A 32 3.02 13.82 15.62
CA HIS A 32 2.46 15.07 16.14
C HIS A 32 1.98 14.91 17.58
N TYR A 33 1.28 13.82 17.90
CA TYR A 33 0.86 13.50 19.25
C TYR A 33 2.05 13.46 20.22
N ASP A 34 3.15 12.80 19.86
CA ASP A 34 4.36 12.76 20.69
C ASP A 34 5.00 14.15 20.89
N ALA A 35 4.95 15.02 19.89
CA ALA A 35 5.44 16.38 20.02
C ALA A 35 4.57 17.20 21.02
N TRP A 36 3.25 17.05 20.94
CA TRP A 36 2.33 17.70 21.89
C TRP A 36 2.47 17.13 23.30
N LYS A 37 2.64 15.82 23.44
CA LYS A 37 2.93 15.16 24.72
C LYS A 37 4.18 15.73 25.39
N ARG A 38 5.27 15.91 24.64
CA ARG A 38 6.50 16.55 25.16
C ARG A 38 6.28 18.00 25.56
N SER A 39 5.33 18.69 24.94
CA SER A 39 5.01 20.08 25.30
C SER A 39 4.11 20.19 26.54
N GLY A 40 3.55 19.10 27.04
CA GLY A 40 2.60 19.08 28.16
C GLY A 40 1.26 19.78 27.86
N ARG A 41 0.90 19.93 26.58
CA ARG A 41 -0.29 20.67 26.14
C ARG A 41 -1.26 19.76 25.41
N ARG A 42 -2.55 20.09 25.46
CA ARG A 42 -3.59 19.48 24.64
C ARG A 42 -3.33 19.70 23.16
N MET A 43 -3.48 18.67 22.37
CA MET A 43 -3.33 18.69 20.91
C MET A 43 -4.69 19.03 20.28
N PRO A 44 -4.84 20.18 19.60
CA PRO A 44 -6.06 20.46 18.87
C PRO A 44 -6.17 19.52 17.65
N VAL A 45 -7.35 19.01 17.43
CA VAL A 45 -7.67 18.13 16.28
C VAL A 45 -9.01 18.55 15.72
N SER A 46 -9.15 18.51 14.39
CA SER A 46 -10.42 18.72 13.69
C SER A 46 -10.58 17.68 12.61
N VAL A 47 -11.75 17.04 12.57
CA VAL A 47 -12.11 16.00 11.62
C VAL A 47 -13.01 16.61 10.56
N ALA A 48 -12.56 16.61 9.30
CA ALA A 48 -13.35 17.06 8.16
C ALA A 48 -13.91 15.83 7.42
N LEU A 49 -15.21 15.75 7.26
CA LEU A 49 -15.90 14.68 6.55
C LEU A 49 -16.59 15.23 5.31
N GLY A 50 -16.50 14.48 4.21
CA GLY A 50 -17.15 14.85 2.95
C GLY A 50 -16.46 15.97 2.19
N GLY A 51 -17.20 16.62 1.31
CA GLY A 51 -16.67 17.59 0.37
C GLY A 51 -16.08 16.94 -0.87
N ASP A 52 -15.02 17.55 -1.42
CA ASP A 52 -14.35 17.01 -2.61
C ASP A 52 -13.56 15.73 -2.26
N PRO A 53 -13.73 14.61 -3.01
CA PRO A 53 -13.02 13.36 -2.73
C PRO A 53 -11.48 13.49 -2.72
N ALA A 54 -10.94 14.51 -3.39
CA ALA A 54 -9.51 14.80 -3.37
C ALA A 54 -8.97 15.10 -1.96
N TYR A 55 -9.80 15.53 -1.01
CA TYR A 55 -9.39 15.72 0.38
C TYR A 55 -9.12 14.39 1.07
N THR A 56 -10.06 13.44 0.92
CA THR A 56 -9.90 12.09 1.47
C THR A 56 -8.71 11.39 0.86
N TYR A 57 -8.56 11.46 -0.48
CA TYR A 57 -7.40 10.86 -1.12
C TYR A 57 -6.09 11.50 -0.65
N ALA A 58 -5.99 12.84 -0.61
CA ALA A 58 -4.78 13.51 -0.15
C ALA A 58 -4.40 13.13 1.29
N ALA A 59 -5.39 12.88 2.16
CA ALA A 59 -5.18 12.41 3.52
C ALA A 59 -4.59 10.99 3.60
N THR A 60 -4.73 10.17 2.56
CA THR A 60 -4.12 8.83 2.48
C THR A 60 -2.77 8.82 1.78
N ALA A 61 -2.46 9.89 1.02
CA ALA A 61 -1.31 9.95 0.14
C ALA A 61 0.02 9.91 0.92
N PRO A 62 1.03 9.18 0.43
CA PRO A 62 2.34 9.10 1.07
C PRO A 62 3.18 10.36 0.80
N MET A 63 2.70 11.50 1.30
CA MET A 63 3.40 12.77 1.16
C MET A 63 4.68 12.81 1.99
N PRO A 64 5.72 13.55 1.54
CA PRO A 64 6.90 13.81 2.35
C PRO A 64 6.55 14.50 3.68
N ASP A 65 7.36 14.23 4.69
CA ASP A 65 7.21 14.84 6.00
C ASP A 65 7.14 16.36 5.94
N ASN A 66 6.22 16.93 6.73
CA ASN A 66 5.98 18.37 6.85
C ASN A 66 5.46 19.06 5.56
N MET A 67 4.99 18.29 4.60
CA MET A 67 4.26 18.81 3.46
C MET A 67 2.75 18.73 3.74
N ASP A 68 2.06 19.87 3.52
CA ASP A 68 0.61 19.94 3.73
C ASP A 68 -0.13 19.18 2.62
N GLU A 69 -0.90 18.19 2.99
CA GLU A 69 -1.65 17.32 2.06
C GLU A 69 -2.68 18.10 1.23
N TYR A 70 -3.15 19.26 1.69
CA TYR A 70 -4.02 20.13 0.89
C TYR A 70 -3.32 20.74 -0.33
N LEU A 71 -1.98 20.75 -0.38
CA LEU A 71 -1.26 21.08 -1.62
C LEU A 71 -1.53 20.04 -2.71
N LEU A 72 -1.46 18.74 -2.35
CA LEU A 72 -1.80 17.66 -3.26
C LEU A 72 -3.28 17.73 -3.68
N ALA A 73 -4.18 17.94 -2.72
CA ALA A 73 -5.61 18.09 -3.02
C ALA A 73 -5.86 19.25 -4.00
N GLY A 74 -5.20 20.39 -3.82
CA GLY A 74 -5.26 21.53 -4.72
C GLY A 74 -4.72 21.21 -6.11
N PHE A 75 -3.61 20.48 -6.19
CA PHE A 75 -3.02 20.01 -7.44
C PHE A 75 -3.98 19.08 -8.22
N LEU A 76 -4.55 18.08 -7.56
CA LEU A 76 -5.48 17.13 -8.17
C LEU A 76 -6.75 17.83 -8.65
N ARG A 77 -7.27 18.77 -7.88
CA ARG A 77 -8.45 19.57 -8.21
C ARG A 77 -8.18 20.66 -9.27
N ARG A 78 -6.91 20.96 -9.58
CA ARG A 78 -6.48 22.08 -10.41
C ARG A 78 -7.02 23.44 -9.93
N ARG A 79 -7.25 23.58 -8.63
CA ARG A 79 -7.71 24.82 -7.97
C ARG A 79 -7.33 24.81 -6.50
N PRO A 80 -7.06 25.96 -5.89
CA PRO A 80 -6.75 26.06 -4.47
C PRO A 80 -7.86 25.48 -3.58
N VAL A 81 -7.46 24.85 -2.47
CA VAL A 81 -8.39 24.48 -1.40
C VAL A 81 -8.70 25.73 -0.59
N LYS A 82 -9.95 26.15 -0.59
CA LYS A 82 -10.41 27.22 0.30
C LYS A 82 -10.53 26.67 1.71
N LEU A 83 -9.94 27.36 2.67
CA LEU A 83 -9.94 26.96 4.06
C LEU A 83 -10.72 27.96 4.91
N VAL A 84 -11.42 27.47 5.93
CA VAL A 84 -12.08 28.27 6.96
C VAL A 84 -11.54 27.87 8.32
N LYS A 85 -11.48 28.85 9.23
CA LYS A 85 -11.06 28.60 10.61
C LYS A 85 -12.16 27.84 11.34
N CYS A 86 -11.77 26.87 12.15
CA CYS A 86 -12.65 26.18 13.09
C CYS A 86 -13.20 27.12 14.15
N VAL A 87 -14.31 26.75 14.76
CA VAL A 87 -15.05 27.60 15.74
C VAL A 87 -14.37 27.53 17.11
N THR A 88 -13.90 26.37 17.53
CA THR A 88 -13.41 26.12 18.89
C THR A 88 -11.90 25.95 18.99
N ASN A 89 -11.19 25.91 17.87
CA ASN A 89 -9.73 25.81 17.82
C ASN A 89 -9.13 26.60 16.65
N ASP A 90 -7.78 26.67 16.58
CA ASP A 90 -7.07 27.46 15.58
C ASP A 90 -6.72 26.66 14.30
N ILE A 91 -7.37 25.52 14.06
CA ILE A 91 -7.19 24.72 12.85
C ILE A 91 -8.05 25.29 11.72
N TYR A 92 -7.55 25.14 10.49
CA TYR A 92 -8.26 25.50 9.28
C TYR A 92 -8.60 24.22 8.51
N VAL A 93 -9.87 24.10 8.10
CA VAL A 93 -10.45 22.95 7.38
C VAL A 93 -11.01 23.39 6.03
N PRO A 94 -11.25 22.47 5.06
CA PRO A 94 -11.87 22.84 3.79
C PRO A 94 -13.25 23.48 4.00
N ALA A 95 -13.47 24.60 3.33
CA ALA A 95 -14.71 25.39 3.46
C ALA A 95 -15.97 24.69 2.90
N ASP A 96 -15.76 23.66 2.07
CA ASP A 96 -16.80 22.91 1.36
C ASP A 96 -16.94 21.45 1.87
N CYS A 97 -16.32 21.08 2.99
CA CYS A 97 -16.62 19.78 3.61
C CYS A 97 -18.04 19.77 4.21
N ASP A 98 -18.60 18.57 4.34
CA ASP A 98 -19.98 18.40 4.76
C ASP A 98 -20.17 18.51 6.28
N PHE A 99 -19.24 17.93 7.04
CA PHE A 99 -19.21 17.97 8.49
C PHE A 99 -17.82 18.34 9.00
N VAL A 100 -17.76 19.05 10.11
CA VAL A 100 -16.52 19.29 10.88
C VAL A 100 -16.78 18.94 12.33
N ILE A 101 -15.98 18.03 12.87
CA ILE A 101 -15.96 17.67 14.29
C ILE A 101 -14.69 18.26 14.88
N GLU A 102 -14.83 19.22 15.76
CA GLU A 102 -13.71 19.93 16.38
C GLU A 102 -13.47 19.43 17.80
N GLY A 103 -12.22 19.42 18.23
CA GLY A 103 -11.90 18.97 19.56
C GLY A 103 -10.42 18.95 19.86
N TYR A 104 -10.05 18.13 20.82
CA TYR A 104 -8.68 17.98 21.28
C TYR A 104 -8.37 16.55 21.75
N VAL A 105 -7.12 16.22 21.76
CA VAL A 105 -6.55 15.05 22.45
C VAL A 105 -5.71 15.55 23.62
N ASP A 106 -5.90 14.99 24.82
CA ASP A 106 -5.10 15.31 26.00
C ASP A 106 -4.02 14.22 26.17
N PRO A 107 -2.73 14.53 25.92
CA PRO A 107 -1.66 13.54 26.05
C PRO A 107 -1.35 13.14 27.51
N ALA A 108 -1.91 13.83 28.50
CA ALA A 108 -1.78 13.48 29.91
C ALA A 108 -2.86 12.46 30.36
N GLU A 109 -3.89 12.27 29.55
CA GLU A 109 -4.98 11.35 29.81
C GLU A 109 -4.59 9.89 29.50
N GLU A 110 -5.18 8.95 30.24
CA GLU A 110 -4.98 7.52 30.00
C GLU A 110 -5.64 7.10 28.68
N LYS A 111 -4.92 6.32 27.88
CA LYS A 111 -5.44 5.82 26.61
C LYS A 111 -6.56 4.80 26.84
N ALA A 112 -7.60 4.85 26.02
CA ALA A 112 -8.70 3.88 26.02
C ALA A 112 -8.41 2.68 25.10
N VAL A 113 -9.04 1.55 25.41
CA VAL A 113 -9.02 0.36 24.57
C VAL A 113 -9.90 0.60 23.34
N GLU A 114 -9.36 0.33 22.16
CA GLU A 114 -10.01 0.46 20.86
C GLU A 114 -9.93 -0.87 20.10
N GLY A 115 -11.00 -1.19 19.38
CA GLY A 115 -11.10 -2.42 18.59
C GLY A 115 -11.79 -3.57 19.33
N PRO A 116 -11.76 -4.80 18.75
CA PRO A 116 -11.25 -5.08 17.41
C PRO A 116 -12.19 -4.59 16.31
N PHE A 117 -11.64 -4.27 15.11
CA PHE A 117 -12.43 -3.91 13.94
C PHE A 117 -12.14 -4.85 12.78
N GLY A 118 -13.17 -5.18 11.98
CA GLY A 118 -12.98 -5.80 10.67
C GLY A 118 -12.24 -4.83 9.74
N ASP A 119 -11.27 -5.34 8.98
CA ASP A 119 -10.40 -4.52 8.15
C ASP A 119 -10.29 -5.07 6.72
N HIS A 120 -9.66 -4.30 5.83
CA HIS A 120 -9.50 -4.64 4.41
C HIS A 120 -8.70 -5.93 4.16
N THR A 121 -7.96 -6.41 5.14
CA THR A 121 -7.26 -7.71 5.08
C THR A 121 -8.19 -8.90 5.19
N GLY A 122 -9.47 -8.71 5.58
CA GLY A 122 -10.42 -9.76 5.85
C GLY A 122 -10.34 -10.35 7.26
N PHE A 123 -9.50 -9.77 8.12
CA PHE A 123 -9.33 -10.15 9.51
C PHE A 123 -9.71 -9.01 10.43
N TYR A 124 -10.01 -9.33 11.69
CA TYR A 124 -10.15 -8.31 12.72
C TYR A 124 -8.78 -7.78 13.13
N SER A 125 -8.68 -6.46 13.32
CA SER A 125 -7.52 -5.83 13.95
C SER A 125 -7.40 -6.29 15.42
N LEU A 126 -6.19 -6.20 15.96
CA LEU A 126 -5.99 -6.42 17.40
C LEU A 126 -6.58 -5.25 18.18
N GLU A 127 -7.04 -5.55 19.41
CA GLU A 127 -7.33 -4.50 20.40
C GLU A 127 -6.01 -3.84 20.83
N ASP A 128 -6.02 -2.51 20.95
CA ASP A 128 -4.89 -1.75 21.47
C ASP A 128 -5.37 -0.47 22.15
N ARG A 129 -4.47 0.23 22.82
CA ARG A 129 -4.78 1.47 23.53
C ARG A 129 -4.41 2.70 22.71
N TYR A 130 -5.41 3.54 22.45
CA TYR A 130 -5.26 4.78 21.70
C TYR A 130 -5.73 5.99 22.49
N PRO A 131 -5.21 7.21 22.16
CA PRO A 131 -5.66 8.45 22.79
C PRO A 131 -7.15 8.69 22.60
N LEU A 132 -7.77 9.35 23.59
CA LEU A 132 -9.13 9.85 23.49
C LEU A 132 -9.16 11.20 22.78
N PHE A 133 -10.10 11.35 21.85
CA PHE A 133 -10.45 12.63 21.24
C PHE A 133 -11.74 13.14 21.86
N HIS A 134 -11.71 14.36 22.39
CA HIS A 134 -12.84 15.02 23.03
C HIS A 134 -13.47 16.04 22.09
N VAL A 135 -14.74 15.86 21.78
CA VAL A 135 -15.51 16.73 20.87
C VAL A 135 -15.90 18.03 21.61
N THR A 136 -15.60 19.16 20.98
CA THR A 136 -15.98 20.49 21.47
C THR A 136 -17.06 21.16 20.63
N ALA A 137 -17.13 20.82 19.33
CA ALA A 137 -18.15 21.31 18.42
C ALA A 137 -18.37 20.35 17.25
N LEU A 138 -19.61 20.32 16.77
CA LEU A 138 -19.99 19.67 15.52
C LEU A 138 -20.70 20.73 14.65
N THR A 139 -20.11 21.01 13.50
CA THR A 139 -20.71 21.89 12.48
C THR A 139 -20.98 21.11 11.19
N ARG A 140 -21.97 21.55 10.42
CA ARG A 140 -22.31 20.92 9.15
C ARG A 140 -22.86 21.90 8.15
N ARG A 141 -22.77 21.57 6.88
CA ARG A 141 -23.48 22.26 5.83
C ARG A 141 -24.99 22.06 5.99
N ARG A 142 -25.80 22.97 5.42
CA ARG A 142 -27.25 22.83 5.42
C ARG A 142 -27.74 21.60 4.69
N ASP A 143 -27.06 21.26 3.57
CA ASP A 143 -27.32 20.16 2.66
C ASP A 143 -26.21 19.10 2.74
N ALA A 144 -25.69 18.84 3.94
CA ALA A 144 -24.60 17.91 4.17
C ALA A 144 -24.96 16.49 3.77
N VAL A 145 -24.00 15.81 3.10
CA VAL A 145 -24.05 14.40 2.76
C VAL A 145 -23.02 13.65 3.61
N TYR A 146 -23.47 12.64 4.35
CA TYR A 146 -22.56 11.84 5.15
C TYR A 146 -21.83 10.82 4.25
N PRO A 147 -20.49 10.90 4.08
CA PRO A 147 -19.75 9.91 3.33
C PRO A 147 -19.69 8.62 4.16
N ALA A 148 -20.16 7.54 3.58
CA ALA A 148 -20.13 6.23 4.20
C ALA A 148 -19.37 5.24 3.30
N THR A 149 -18.66 4.31 3.93
CA THR A 149 -18.00 3.20 3.24
C THR A 149 -18.15 1.92 4.05
N VAL A 150 -17.95 0.79 3.40
CA VAL A 150 -17.91 -0.52 4.05
C VAL A 150 -16.51 -1.08 3.85
N VAL A 151 -15.74 -1.12 4.94
CA VAL A 151 -14.39 -1.69 4.93
C VAL A 151 -14.47 -3.22 4.85
N GLY A 152 -13.70 -3.82 3.95
CA GLY A 152 -13.68 -5.26 3.80
C GLY A 152 -12.66 -5.72 2.75
N ILE A 153 -12.66 -7.03 2.51
CA ILE A 153 -11.80 -7.64 1.47
C ILE A 153 -12.05 -6.96 0.12
N PRO A 154 -11.00 -6.62 -0.63
CA PRO A 154 -11.13 -6.03 -1.96
C PRO A 154 -12.07 -6.83 -2.91
N PRO A 155 -12.78 -6.18 -3.83
CA PRO A 155 -12.64 -4.75 -4.17
C PRO A 155 -13.56 -3.87 -3.31
N GLN A 156 -12.97 -3.07 -2.44
CA GLN A 156 -13.63 -2.01 -1.68
C GLN A 156 -12.85 -0.70 -1.90
N GLU A 157 -13.05 0.31 -1.06
CA GLU A 157 -12.39 1.61 -1.22
C GLU A 157 -10.85 1.53 -1.29
N ASP A 158 -10.22 0.61 -0.56
CA ASP A 158 -8.77 0.44 -0.55
C ASP A 158 -8.20 0.06 -1.91
N ALA A 159 -8.94 -0.73 -2.71
CA ALA A 159 -8.55 -1.03 -4.09
C ALA A 159 -8.51 0.24 -4.96
N CYS A 160 -9.52 1.11 -4.84
CA CYS A 160 -9.57 2.38 -5.56
C CYS A 160 -8.46 3.34 -5.11
N ILE A 161 -8.18 3.40 -3.80
CA ILE A 161 -7.10 4.21 -3.22
C ILE A 161 -5.74 3.70 -3.73
N ALA A 162 -5.52 2.39 -3.75
CA ALA A 162 -4.30 1.79 -4.28
C ALA A 162 -4.10 2.12 -5.76
N GLN A 163 -5.13 1.98 -6.59
CA GLN A 163 -5.07 2.34 -8.01
C GLN A 163 -4.76 3.82 -8.23
N ALA A 164 -5.34 4.71 -7.45
CA ALA A 164 -5.02 6.14 -7.51
C ALA A 164 -3.56 6.39 -7.09
N THR A 165 -3.10 5.77 -6.02
CA THR A 165 -1.75 5.93 -5.49
C THR A 165 -0.70 5.45 -6.49
N GLU A 166 -0.86 4.26 -7.08
CA GLU A 166 0.08 3.75 -8.07
C GLU A 166 0.20 4.67 -9.30
N ARG A 167 -0.88 5.34 -9.71
CA ARG A 167 -0.84 6.26 -10.87
C ARG A 167 -0.26 7.62 -10.51
N ILE A 168 -0.62 8.18 -9.37
CA ILE A 168 -0.17 9.50 -8.93
C ILE A 168 1.31 9.47 -8.54
N PHE A 169 1.75 8.43 -7.81
CA PHE A 169 3.12 8.35 -7.30
C PHE A 169 4.12 7.66 -8.23
N LEU A 170 3.68 7.05 -9.33
CA LEU A 170 4.61 6.49 -10.32
C LEU A 170 5.61 7.56 -10.85
N ALA A 171 5.13 8.76 -11.17
CA ALA A 171 6.01 9.82 -11.67
C ALA A 171 7.02 10.31 -10.62
N PRO A 172 6.64 10.67 -9.39
CA PRO A 172 7.59 10.99 -8.32
C PRO A 172 8.61 9.89 -8.04
N ILE A 173 8.19 8.63 -8.00
CA ILE A 173 9.10 7.47 -7.80
C ILE A 173 10.13 7.40 -8.94
N ARG A 174 9.70 7.54 -10.18
CA ARG A 174 10.59 7.53 -11.34
C ARG A 174 11.55 8.71 -11.34
N MET A 175 11.08 9.90 -10.97
CA MET A 175 11.89 11.12 -10.99
C MET A 175 12.92 11.17 -9.86
N ALA A 176 12.55 10.73 -8.67
CA ALA A 176 13.37 10.94 -7.48
C ALA A 176 14.11 9.68 -6.99
N LEU A 177 13.61 8.47 -7.30
CA LEU A 177 14.16 7.25 -6.74
C LEU A 177 14.72 6.30 -7.81
N GLN A 178 13.89 5.83 -8.75
CA GLN A 178 14.22 4.76 -9.69
C GLN A 178 13.72 5.06 -11.11
N PRO A 179 14.51 5.74 -11.95
CA PRO A 179 14.11 6.16 -13.31
C PRO A 179 13.88 4.97 -14.26
N GLU A 180 14.42 3.80 -13.95
CA GLU A 180 14.22 2.58 -14.74
C GLU A 180 12.81 1.99 -14.64
N ILE A 181 12.04 2.35 -13.62
CA ILE A 181 10.65 1.88 -13.49
C ILE A 181 9.81 2.41 -14.65
N ARG A 182 9.07 1.52 -15.32
CA ARG A 182 8.17 1.86 -16.41
C ARG A 182 6.73 1.93 -15.94
N ASP A 183 6.29 0.92 -15.21
CA ASP A 183 4.96 0.85 -14.64
C ASP A 183 4.97 0.11 -13.31
N MET A 184 3.91 0.26 -12.52
CA MET A 184 3.70 -0.50 -11.30
C MET A 184 2.21 -0.69 -11.03
N THR A 185 1.88 -1.77 -10.31
CA THR A 185 0.55 -2.01 -9.77
C THR A 185 0.63 -2.65 -8.40
N MET A 186 -0.37 -2.37 -7.57
CA MET A 186 -0.63 -3.02 -6.30
C MET A 186 -1.93 -3.80 -6.43
N PRO A 187 -1.87 -5.09 -6.83
CA PRO A 187 -3.06 -5.88 -7.13
C PRO A 187 -3.94 -6.07 -5.91
N GLU A 188 -5.25 -6.18 -6.12
CA GLU A 188 -6.25 -6.39 -5.06
C GLU A 188 -5.95 -7.60 -4.17
N ALA A 189 -5.41 -8.67 -4.77
CA ALA A 189 -4.96 -9.86 -4.03
C ALA A 189 -3.89 -9.56 -2.96
N GLY A 190 -3.20 -8.43 -3.08
CA GLY A 190 -2.22 -7.94 -2.10
C GLY A 190 -2.82 -6.99 -1.07
N THR A 191 -4.14 -6.87 -0.99
CA THR A 191 -4.84 -5.99 -0.04
C THR A 191 -4.29 -4.56 -0.02
N ALA A 192 -4.10 -4.00 -1.22
CA ALA A 192 -3.64 -2.63 -1.49
C ALA A 192 -2.19 -2.29 -1.11
N HIS A 193 -1.45 -3.16 -0.42
CA HIS A 193 -0.07 -2.83 0.01
C HIS A 193 0.90 -4.02 0.11
N ASN A 194 0.42 -5.24 0.36
CA ASN A 194 1.29 -6.39 0.58
C ASN A 194 2.03 -6.86 -0.67
N ILE A 195 1.43 -6.70 -1.85
CA ILE A 195 2.01 -7.10 -3.13
C ILE A 195 2.20 -5.88 -4.02
N ALA A 196 3.37 -5.77 -4.64
CA ALA A 196 3.61 -4.83 -5.74
C ALA A 196 4.21 -5.57 -6.93
N VAL A 197 3.75 -5.24 -8.13
CA VAL A 197 4.37 -5.66 -9.39
C VAL A 197 4.96 -4.43 -10.05
N VAL A 198 6.25 -4.50 -10.42
CA VAL A 198 6.99 -3.36 -10.94
C VAL A 198 7.71 -3.74 -12.22
N SER A 199 7.41 -3.08 -13.33
CA SER A 199 8.15 -3.29 -14.58
C SER A 199 9.32 -2.32 -14.71
N ILE A 200 10.48 -2.82 -15.09
CA ILE A 200 11.71 -2.03 -15.21
C ILE A 200 12.45 -2.25 -16.53
N ASP A 201 13.11 -1.20 -16.98
CA ASP A 201 14.09 -1.25 -18.06
C ASP A 201 15.44 -1.73 -17.49
N SER A 202 15.59 -3.05 -17.36
CA SER A 202 16.78 -3.66 -16.79
C SER A 202 17.94 -3.66 -17.79
N ARG A 203 19.11 -3.17 -17.38
CA ARG A 203 20.31 -3.03 -18.21
C ARG A 203 21.52 -3.79 -17.68
N TYR A 204 21.48 -4.18 -16.41
CA TYR A 204 22.58 -4.89 -15.75
C TYR A 204 22.05 -5.82 -14.65
N ALA A 205 22.83 -6.83 -14.32
CA ALA A 205 22.51 -7.78 -13.27
C ALA A 205 22.39 -7.08 -11.90
N GLY A 206 21.38 -7.46 -11.09
CA GLY A 206 21.14 -6.88 -9.77
C GLY A 206 20.32 -5.60 -9.76
N GLN A 207 19.91 -5.08 -10.92
CA GLN A 207 19.10 -3.85 -10.97
C GLN A 207 17.71 -4.05 -10.35
N ALA A 208 17.10 -5.24 -10.48
CA ALA A 208 15.87 -5.59 -9.78
C ALA A 208 16.03 -5.54 -8.25
N VAL A 209 17.17 -6.02 -7.74
CA VAL A 209 17.53 -5.96 -6.31
C VAL A 209 17.61 -4.50 -5.83
N LYS A 210 18.29 -3.64 -6.60
CA LYS A 210 18.38 -2.21 -6.34
C LYS A 210 16.98 -1.58 -6.24
N VAL A 211 16.10 -1.87 -7.20
CA VAL A 211 14.74 -1.34 -7.22
C VAL A 211 13.94 -1.80 -6.01
N ALA A 212 13.96 -3.10 -5.70
CA ALA A 212 13.24 -3.65 -4.55
C ALA A 212 13.70 -3.01 -3.23
N GLN A 213 15.00 -2.93 -2.98
CA GLN A 213 15.55 -2.33 -1.77
C GLN A 213 15.24 -0.84 -1.65
N SER A 214 15.28 -0.10 -2.77
CA SER A 214 14.93 1.31 -2.80
C SER A 214 13.46 1.55 -2.47
N LEU A 215 12.55 0.76 -3.05
CA LEU A 215 11.12 0.88 -2.78
C LEU A 215 10.78 0.48 -1.34
N TRP A 216 11.38 -0.57 -0.80
CA TRP A 216 11.20 -0.97 0.60
C TRP A 216 11.71 0.07 1.61
N GLY A 217 12.59 0.99 1.20
CA GLY A 217 13.03 2.13 2.01
C GLY A 217 12.24 3.41 1.78
N ALA A 218 11.25 3.44 0.88
CA ALA A 218 10.60 4.65 0.41
C ALA A 218 9.16 4.81 0.89
N GLY A 219 8.91 5.74 1.80
CA GLY A 219 7.55 6.12 2.23
C GLY A 219 6.69 4.91 2.60
N GLN A 220 5.44 4.87 2.13
CA GLN A 220 4.54 3.76 2.42
C GLN A 220 4.84 2.48 1.62
N MET A 221 5.70 2.52 0.60
CA MET A 221 6.20 1.30 -0.05
C MET A 221 6.98 0.40 0.92
N MET A 222 7.42 0.92 2.06
CA MET A 222 8.04 0.13 3.12
C MET A 222 7.13 -0.98 3.67
N PHE A 223 5.81 -0.84 3.56
CA PHE A 223 4.85 -1.87 3.99
C PHE A 223 4.70 -3.03 3.00
N ASN A 224 5.19 -2.87 1.75
CA ASN A 224 5.14 -3.92 0.76
C ASN A 224 5.96 -5.14 1.21
N LYS A 225 5.34 -6.31 1.16
CA LYS A 225 5.91 -7.58 1.60
C LYS A 225 6.45 -8.41 0.45
N TYR A 226 5.70 -8.47 -0.64
CA TYR A 226 6.04 -9.22 -1.83
C TYR A 226 6.19 -8.29 -3.03
N MET A 227 7.30 -8.38 -3.72
CA MET A 227 7.52 -7.59 -4.93
C MET A 227 7.87 -8.51 -6.10
N LEU A 228 7.17 -8.35 -7.21
CA LEU A 228 7.53 -8.99 -8.47
C LEU A 228 8.11 -7.93 -9.41
N VAL A 229 9.38 -8.07 -9.74
CA VAL A 229 10.06 -7.17 -10.69
C VAL A 229 10.13 -7.84 -12.05
N VAL A 230 9.53 -7.21 -13.07
CA VAL A 230 9.34 -7.80 -14.40
C VAL A 230 9.99 -6.95 -15.49
N PRO A 231 10.24 -7.50 -16.69
CA PRO A 231 10.74 -6.71 -17.82
C PRO A 231 9.81 -5.56 -18.22
N ALA A 232 10.36 -4.48 -18.75
CA ALA A 232 9.63 -3.27 -19.18
C ALA A 232 8.49 -3.54 -20.19
N ALA A 233 8.61 -4.58 -20.99
CA ALA A 233 7.60 -4.97 -21.98
C ALA A 233 6.41 -5.74 -21.38
N THR A 234 6.47 -6.12 -20.10
CA THR A 234 5.41 -6.86 -19.43
C THR A 234 4.33 -5.90 -18.94
N ASP A 235 3.09 -6.16 -19.29
CA ASP A 235 1.96 -5.50 -18.64
C ASP A 235 1.83 -6.01 -17.20
N VAL A 236 2.00 -5.11 -16.25
CA VAL A 236 1.96 -5.41 -14.80
C VAL A 236 0.57 -5.82 -14.30
N ARG A 237 -0.46 -5.71 -15.15
CA ARG A 237 -1.86 -6.10 -14.86
C ARG A 237 -2.30 -7.37 -15.58
N ASP A 238 -1.49 -7.88 -16.50
CA ASP A 238 -1.77 -9.15 -17.17
C ASP A 238 -1.39 -10.34 -16.27
N SER A 239 -2.37 -10.88 -15.56
CA SER A 239 -2.18 -12.00 -14.63
C SER A 239 -1.58 -13.24 -15.28
N ASP A 240 -1.92 -13.51 -16.54
CA ASP A 240 -1.40 -14.67 -17.28
C ASP A 240 0.05 -14.47 -17.67
N ALA A 241 0.43 -13.27 -18.10
CA ALA A 241 1.84 -12.93 -18.34
C ALA A 241 2.67 -13.04 -17.06
N LEU A 242 2.17 -12.51 -15.94
CA LEU A 242 2.83 -12.60 -14.64
C LEU A 242 2.97 -14.05 -14.17
N ALA A 243 1.93 -14.87 -14.29
CA ALA A 243 1.96 -16.28 -13.93
C ALA A 243 2.99 -17.05 -14.77
N ARG A 244 3.09 -16.75 -16.08
CA ARG A 244 4.12 -17.37 -16.95
C ARG A 244 5.54 -17.00 -16.49
N LEU A 245 5.78 -15.74 -16.09
CA LEU A 245 7.07 -15.31 -15.57
C LEU A 245 7.41 -16.02 -14.26
N VAL A 246 6.49 -16.00 -13.29
CA VAL A 246 6.70 -16.61 -11.96
C VAL A 246 6.98 -18.11 -12.07
N ARG A 247 6.26 -18.82 -12.93
CA ARG A 247 6.45 -20.25 -13.16
C ARG A 247 7.87 -20.62 -13.62
N ASN A 248 8.55 -19.70 -14.31
CA ASN A 248 9.88 -19.91 -14.90
C ASN A 248 11.01 -19.39 -14.00
N LEU A 249 10.73 -18.91 -12.79
CA LEU A 249 11.76 -18.46 -11.86
C LEU A 249 12.47 -19.64 -11.18
N ASP A 250 13.78 -19.50 -11.01
CA ASP A 250 14.57 -20.37 -10.14
C ASP A 250 14.54 -19.81 -8.72
N PRO A 251 13.91 -20.52 -7.74
CA PRO A 251 13.83 -20.05 -6.36
C PRO A 251 15.17 -19.83 -5.66
N LEU A 252 16.24 -20.43 -6.15
CA LEU A 252 17.58 -20.25 -5.57
C LEU A 252 18.30 -19.01 -6.11
N ARG A 253 17.93 -18.53 -7.31
CA ARG A 253 18.64 -17.46 -8.01
C ARG A 253 17.85 -16.17 -8.14
N ASN A 254 16.53 -16.29 -8.26
CA ASN A 254 15.63 -15.17 -8.57
C ASN A 254 14.91 -14.59 -7.36
N ILE A 255 15.24 -15.05 -6.14
CA ILE A 255 14.63 -14.56 -4.90
C ILE A 255 15.60 -13.66 -4.15
N VAL A 256 15.14 -12.44 -3.87
CA VAL A 256 15.78 -11.49 -2.94
C VAL A 256 15.04 -11.55 -1.62
N ARG A 257 15.72 -11.95 -0.56
CA ARG A 257 15.18 -11.97 0.80
C ARG A 257 15.66 -10.75 1.58
N SER A 258 14.78 -10.17 2.37
CA SER A 258 15.06 -9.07 3.28
C SER A 258 14.18 -9.17 4.52
N GLU A 259 14.43 -8.33 5.49
CA GLU A 259 13.55 -8.10 6.64
C GLU A 259 13.32 -6.59 6.78
N GLY A 260 12.19 -6.20 7.33
CA GLY A 260 11.88 -4.80 7.51
C GLY A 260 10.48 -4.53 8.03
N ILE A 261 10.08 -3.27 7.94
CA ILE A 261 8.78 -2.79 8.39
C ILE A 261 7.68 -3.40 7.52
N LEU A 262 6.66 -3.93 8.17
CA LEU A 262 5.41 -4.40 7.57
C LEU A 262 4.24 -3.62 8.15
N ASP A 263 3.09 -3.71 7.50
CA ASP A 263 1.88 -3.13 8.04
C ASP A 263 1.47 -3.86 9.34
N VAL A 264 0.95 -3.12 10.31
CA VAL A 264 0.48 -3.71 11.59
C VAL A 264 -0.72 -4.63 11.41
N LEU A 265 -1.40 -4.55 10.26
CA LEU A 265 -2.49 -5.44 9.86
C LEU A 265 -1.99 -6.71 9.13
N ASP A 266 -0.68 -6.94 9.05
CA ASP A 266 -0.12 -8.20 8.57
C ASP A 266 -0.16 -9.24 9.69
N HIS A 267 -1.15 -10.12 9.65
CA HIS A 267 -1.37 -11.16 10.66
C HIS A 267 -0.46 -12.39 10.49
N ALA A 268 0.40 -12.42 9.48
CA ALA A 268 1.28 -13.56 9.19
C ALA A 268 2.68 -13.43 9.78
N THR A 269 2.94 -12.41 10.59
CA THR A 269 4.25 -12.17 11.22
C THR A 269 4.22 -12.46 12.71
N ALA A 270 5.34 -12.97 13.25
CA ALA A 270 5.48 -13.22 14.68
C ALA A 270 5.64 -11.92 15.49
N THR A 271 6.16 -10.86 14.84
CA THR A 271 6.34 -9.55 15.45
C THR A 271 5.46 -8.54 14.72
N PRO A 272 4.48 -7.91 15.38
CA PRO A 272 3.63 -6.91 14.75
C PRO A 272 4.46 -5.77 14.13
N GLY A 273 4.18 -5.45 12.87
CA GLY A 273 4.85 -4.38 12.13
C GLY A 273 6.27 -4.65 11.65
N PHE A 274 6.80 -5.88 11.86
CA PHE A 274 8.13 -6.25 11.39
C PHE A 274 8.19 -7.71 10.94
N GLY A 275 8.88 -7.99 9.81
CA GLY A 275 9.04 -9.36 9.33
C GLY A 275 9.74 -9.48 7.99
N GLY A 276 9.67 -10.68 7.43
CA GLY A 276 10.32 -11.03 6.17
C GLY A 276 9.69 -10.36 4.95
N LYS A 277 10.54 -10.04 3.97
CA LYS A 277 10.18 -9.50 2.67
C LYS A 277 10.81 -10.33 1.56
N ILE A 278 10.10 -10.48 0.45
CA ILE A 278 10.59 -11.22 -0.70
C ILE A 278 10.38 -10.39 -1.97
N ALA A 279 11.43 -10.25 -2.78
CA ALA A 279 11.28 -9.83 -4.16
C ALA A 279 11.66 -10.98 -5.11
N LEU A 280 10.88 -11.10 -6.17
CA LEU A 280 11.09 -12.03 -7.26
C LEU A 280 11.66 -11.25 -8.46
N ASP A 281 12.88 -11.58 -8.88
CA ASP A 281 13.51 -10.97 -10.06
C ASP A 281 13.17 -11.80 -11.32
N ALA A 282 12.17 -11.33 -12.06
CA ALA A 282 11.77 -11.91 -13.34
C ALA A 282 12.34 -11.13 -14.54
N THR A 283 13.26 -10.18 -14.35
CA THR A 283 13.78 -9.32 -15.42
C THR A 283 14.62 -10.08 -16.43
N ALA A 284 15.28 -11.17 -16.01
CA ALA A 284 16.05 -12.05 -16.88
C ALA A 284 15.19 -13.03 -17.68
N CYS A 285 13.89 -13.15 -17.37
CA CYS A 285 12.95 -14.05 -18.05
C CYS A 285 12.35 -13.41 -19.31
N GLY A 286 13.19 -12.71 -20.12
CA GLY A 286 12.74 -12.03 -21.34
C GLY A 286 12.29 -12.99 -22.44
N THR A 287 11.22 -12.62 -23.08
CA THR A 287 10.66 -12.94 -24.43
C THR A 287 11.23 -14.14 -25.20
N GLY A 288 11.23 -15.35 -24.65
CA GLY A 288 11.62 -16.48 -25.49
C GLY A 288 12.04 -17.78 -24.82
N GLY A 289 11.56 -18.05 -23.62
CA GLY A 289 11.70 -19.35 -22.99
C GLY A 289 12.80 -19.40 -21.93
N GLY A 290 12.36 -19.57 -20.70
CA GLY A 290 13.16 -19.85 -19.51
C GLY A 290 14.04 -18.69 -19.05
N CYS A 291 14.15 -18.51 -17.74
CA CYS A 291 15.20 -17.69 -17.15
C CYS A 291 16.57 -18.37 -17.43
N ALA A 292 17.07 -18.20 -18.63
CA ALA A 292 18.38 -18.75 -18.99
C ALA A 292 19.44 -17.99 -18.19
N ASN A 293 20.24 -18.72 -17.43
CA ASN A 293 21.53 -18.24 -17.01
C ASN A 293 22.30 -17.88 -18.29
N PRO A 294 22.80 -16.65 -18.49
CA PRO A 294 23.54 -16.30 -19.69
C PRO A 294 24.79 -17.15 -19.92
N GLN A 295 25.18 -17.96 -18.95
CA GLN A 295 26.35 -18.81 -18.97
C GLN A 295 26.09 -20.32 -19.20
N GLU A 296 24.80 -20.72 -19.23
CA GLU A 296 24.43 -22.10 -19.58
C GLU A 296 23.66 -22.09 -20.90
N PRO A 297 24.08 -22.87 -21.89
CA PRO A 297 23.32 -23.04 -23.12
C PRO A 297 21.95 -23.65 -22.76
N ALA A 298 20.87 -23.03 -23.25
CA ALA A 298 19.53 -23.56 -23.08
C ALA A 298 19.50 -25.02 -23.59
N THR A 299 19.38 -25.96 -22.67
CA THR A 299 19.17 -27.37 -23.01
C THR A 299 17.75 -27.47 -23.59
N ARG A 300 17.63 -27.40 -24.91
CA ARG A 300 16.40 -27.75 -25.58
C ARG A 300 16.05 -29.18 -25.26
N VAL A 301 14.88 -29.45 -24.78
CA VAL A 301 14.34 -30.79 -24.75
C VAL A 301 14.41 -31.29 -26.21
N PRO A 302 15.07 -32.41 -26.50
CA PRO A 302 15.12 -32.93 -27.87
C PRO A 302 13.69 -33.10 -28.38
N ALA A 303 13.48 -32.74 -29.65
CA ALA A 303 12.15 -32.90 -30.27
C ALA A 303 11.78 -34.40 -30.43
N ASP A 304 12.76 -35.28 -30.35
CA ASP A 304 12.54 -36.73 -30.39
C ASP A 304 12.66 -37.32 -28.97
N PRO A 305 11.75 -38.22 -28.58
CA PRO A 305 11.88 -38.97 -27.33
C PRO A 305 13.15 -39.81 -27.36
N PRO A 306 13.84 -40.01 -26.21
CA PRO A 306 15.02 -40.85 -26.15
C PRO A 306 14.66 -42.24 -26.67
N ARG A 307 15.53 -42.78 -27.55
CA ARG A 307 15.33 -44.12 -28.11
C ARG A 307 15.27 -45.15 -26.98
N GLY A 308 14.15 -45.85 -26.88
CA GLY A 308 13.91 -46.88 -25.87
C GLY A 308 12.68 -46.65 -24.96
N VAL A 309 11.92 -45.57 -25.16
CA VAL A 309 10.62 -45.38 -24.47
C VAL A 309 9.53 -45.79 -25.44
N GLU A 310 9.14 -47.06 -25.42
CA GLU A 310 7.98 -47.53 -26.15
C GLU A 310 6.69 -47.04 -25.46
N GLY A 311 5.81 -46.35 -26.21
CA GLY A 311 4.47 -46.01 -25.76
C GLY A 311 4.11 -44.53 -25.67
N VAL A 312 5.02 -43.61 -26.01
CA VAL A 312 4.68 -42.16 -26.02
C VAL A 312 4.35 -41.73 -27.46
N ARG A 313 3.09 -41.44 -27.76
CA ARG A 313 2.68 -40.77 -29.01
C ARG A 313 2.43 -39.28 -28.71
N PRO A 314 3.03 -38.35 -29.46
CA PRO A 314 2.62 -36.94 -29.35
C PRO A 314 1.16 -36.80 -29.80
N ALA A 315 0.37 -36.06 -29.02
CA ALA A 315 -0.96 -35.65 -29.44
C ALA A 315 -0.87 -34.66 -30.60
N ALA A 316 -1.90 -34.63 -31.46
CA ALA A 316 -1.89 -33.80 -32.67
C ALA A 316 -1.84 -32.30 -32.41
N ASP A 317 -1.98 -31.88 -31.15
CA ASP A 317 -1.94 -30.52 -30.64
C ASP A 317 -0.64 -30.18 -29.83
N GLY A 318 0.33 -31.09 -29.82
CA GLY A 318 1.58 -30.89 -29.11
C GLY A 318 1.56 -31.18 -27.61
N ALA A 319 0.45 -31.70 -27.07
CA ALA A 319 0.38 -32.15 -25.69
C ALA A 319 0.82 -33.60 -25.52
N ILE A 320 1.58 -33.92 -24.50
CA ILE A 320 2.01 -35.28 -24.17
C ILE A 320 0.98 -35.89 -23.21
N SER A 321 0.24 -36.91 -23.68
CA SER A 321 -0.59 -37.73 -22.81
C SER A 321 0.15 -39.03 -22.47
N GLY A 322 0.67 -39.10 -21.26
CA GLY A 322 1.23 -40.32 -20.68
C GLY A 322 0.27 -40.94 -19.68
N ALA A 323 -0.17 -42.21 -19.94
CA ALA A 323 -0.81 -42.97 -18.89
C ALA A 323 0.25 -43.49 -17.91
N CYS A 324 0.15 -43.07 -16.64
CA CYS A 324 0.90 -43.70 -15.54
C CYS A 324 0.32 -45.13 -15.35
N ALA A 325 1.02 -46.15 -15.84
CA ALA A 325 0.77 -47.52 -15.38
C ALA A 325 1.59 -47.66 -14.07
N GLY A 326 0.86 -47.97 -12.98
CA GLY A 326 1.44 -48.12 -11.67
C GLY A 326 2.29 -49.37 -11.53
N GLN A 327 3.28 -49.23 -10.69
CA GLN A 327 3.68 -50.21 -9.66
C GLN A 327 4.10 -49.45 -8.44
#